data_ea2a56b1aa7017ad8d08d4f9176a4b94
#
_entry.id   ea2a56b1aa7017ad8d08d4f9176a4b94
#
_cell.length_a   1.000
_cell.length_b   1.000
_cell.length_c   1.000
_cell.angle_alpha   90.00
_cell.angle_beta   90.00
_cell.angle_gamma   90.00
#
_symmetry.space_group_name_H-M   'P 1'
#
loop_
_entity.id
_entity.type
_entity.pdbx_description
1 polymer ?
#
loop_
_entity_poly.entity_id
_entity_poly.type
_entity_poly.pdbx_seq_one_letter_code
_entity_poly.pdbx_strand_id
1 'polypeptide(L)'
;MNFQKLSLPIKFLGGLVFIGLAVSLIWLLLFKPELMSQKQQKEVGENTFIILPQPDKTGETSIEEAFLERRSVREYKDQALSLKDISQILWSAQGITAPWGGRTAPSAGALYPLEVYLIVRKAEDLKPAVYHYLPKEHKLRNILEGDISDKLTQAALEQTFIKEAPVNLVITAVFSRTTKKYGERGIRYVHMEAGHAAQNVYLQCQSLGLGTVTVAFDDKEVSIILKLSEEETPLYIMPIGKK
;
A
#
# COMPACT_ATOMS: atom_id res chain seq x y z
N MET A 1 8.54 30.07 -87.82
CA MET A 1 7.81 29.49 -86.66
C MET A 1 8.59 29.84 -85.39
N ASN A 2 8.06 30.86 -84.68
CA ASN A 2 8.73 31.42 -83.47
C ASN A 2 8.28 30.73 -82.22
N PHE A 3 9.23 30.18 -81.51
CA PHE A 3 8.98 29.69 -80.11
C PHE A 3 9.30 30.91 -79.17
N GLN A 4 8.27 31.49 -78.58
CA GLN A 4 8.42 32.38 -77.46
C GLN A 4 8.73 31.61 -76.17
N LYS A 5 9.84 31.94 -75.53
CA LYS A 5 10.20 31.51 -74.20
C LYS A 5 9.38 32.25 -73.15
N LEU A 6 8.50 31.61 -72.40
CA LEU A 6 7.87 32.19 -71.24
C LEU A 6 8.83 32.08 -70.05
N SER A 7 9.35 33.24 -69.61
CA SER A 7 10.14 33.34 -68.37
C SER A 7 9.19 33.72 -67.20
N LEU A 8 8.96 32.84 -66.29
CA LEU A 8 8.27 33.12 -65.01
C LEU A 8 9.23 33.91 -64.08
N PRO A 9 8.77 34.93 -63.38
CA PRO A 9 9.63 35.70 -62.48
C PRO A 9 9.91 34.99 -61.22
N ILE A 10 11.21 34.83 -60.91
CA ILE A 10 11.81 34.15 -59.72
C ILE A 10 11.33 34.71 -58.36
N LYS A 11 10.64 35.84 -58.32
CA LYS A 11 10.18 36.48 -57.09
C LYS A 11 9.01 35.82 -56.38
N PHE A 12 8.29 34.86 -56.99
CA PHE A 12 7.16 34.17 -56.39
C PHE A 12 7.55 32.87 -55.64
N LEU A 13 8.78 32.32 -55.87
CA LEU A 13 9.20 31.10 -55.23
C LEU A 13 9.68 31.32 -53.78
N GLY A 14 10.19 32.51 -53.44
CA GLY A 14 10.67 32.80 -52.07
C GLY A 14 9.57 32.91 -51.02
N GLY A 15 8.41 33.44 -51.39
CA GLY A 15 7.29 33.60 -50.47
C GLY A 15 6.62 32.30 -50.03
N LEU A 16 6.51 31.34 -50.92
CA LEU A 16 5.89 30.03 -50.63
C LEU A 16 6.77 29.14 -49.76
N VAL A 17 8.09 29.26 -49.86
CA VAL A 17 9.04 28.51 -49.01
C VAL A 17 9.04 29.04 -47.56
N PHE A 18 8.94 30.38 -47.38
CA PHE A 18 8.85 30.99 -46.04
C PHE A 18 7.54 30.70 -45.33
N ILE A 19 6.40 30.66 -46.05
CA ILE A 19 5.11 30.31 -45.47
C ILE A 19 5.07 28.84 -45.10
N GLY A 20 5.64 27.92 -45.88
CA GLY A 20 5.76 26.53 -45.59
C GLY A 20 6.59 26.23 -44.35
N LEU A 21 7.72 26.92 -44.16
CA LEU A 21 8.57 26.79 -42.97
C LEU A 21 7.91 27.36 -41.71
N ALA A 22 7.20 28.47 -41.81
CA ALA A 22 6.46 29.06 -40.69
C ALA A 22 5.31 28.15 -40.24
N VAL A 23 4.55 27.55 -41.15
CA VAL A 23 3.45 26.63 -40.85
C VAL A 23 3.99 25.34 -40.25
N SER A 24 5.12 24.79 -40.72
CA SER A 24 5.74 23.60 -40.13
C SER A 24 6.30 23.87 -38.72
N LEU A 25 6.86 25.08 -38.47
CA LEU A 25 7.35 25.45 -37.14
C LEU A 25 6.20 25.64 -36.13
N ILE A 26 5.09 26.24 -36.57
CA ILE A 26 3.87 26.40 -35.77
C ILE A 26 3.23 25.03 -35.50
N TRP A 27 3.22 24.13 -36.48
CA TRP A 27 2.73 22.76 -36.30
C TRP A 27 3.59 21.99 -35.33
N LEU A 28 4.93 22.13 -35.35
CA LEU A 28 5.87 21.53 -34.41
C LEU A 28 5.73 22.06 -32.96
N LEU A 29 5.33 23.35 -32.83
CA LEU A 29 5.08 23.99 -31.52
C LEU A 29 3.70 23.67 -30.95
N LEU A 30 2.70 23.45 -31.80
CA LEU A 30 1.33 23.11 -31.37
C LEU A 30 1.08 21.63 -31.19
N PHE A 31 1.87 20.76 -31.84
CA PHE A 31 1.80 19.31 -31.69
C PHE A 31 3.06 18.75 -30.97
N LYS A 32 3.28 19.18 -29.75
CA LYS A 32 4.13 18.46 -28.80
C LYS A 32 3.31 17.88 -27.64
N PRO A 33 2.28 17.05 -27.84
CA PRO A 33 1.62 16.35 -26.75
C PRO A 33 2.46 15.21 -26.21
N GLU A 34 3.37 14.62 -26.98
CA GLU A 34 4.14 13.44 -26.55
C GLU A 34 5.28 13.76 -25.57
N LEU A 35 5.93 14.94 -25.69
CA LEU A 35 7.01 15.30 -24.75
C LEU A 35 6.48 15.73 -23.37
N MET A 36 5.26 16.29 -23.30
CA MET A 36 4.61 16.60 -22.03
C MET A 36 4.04 15.33 -21.38
N SER A 37 3.54 14.38 -22.18
CA SER A 37 3.04 13.08 -21.70
C SER A 37 4.16 12.20 -21.13
N GLN A 38 5.34 12.20 -21.72
CA GLN A 38 6.48 11.42 -21.19
C GLN A 38 7.06 12.00 -19.89
N LYS A 39 6.97 13.31 -19.67
CA LYS A 39 7.38 13.91 -18.40
C LYS A 39 6.35 13.67 -17.29
N GLN A 40 5.07 13.62 -17.64
CA GLN A 40 3.98 13.27 -16.70
C GLN A 40 3.87 11.75 -16.42
N GLN A 41 4.25 10.90 -17.38
CA GLN A 41 4.32 9.45 -17.15
C GLN A 41 5.55 9.01 -16.36
N LYS A 42 6.58 9.83 -16.23
CA LYS A 42 7.77 9.55 -15.43
C LYS A 42 7.58 9.84 -13.93
N GLU A 43 6.45 10.42 -13.53
CA GLU A 43 6.04 10.64 -12.14
C GLU A 43 4.98 9.66 -11.62
N VAL A 44 4.58 8.67 -12.42
CA VAL A 44 3.86 7.49 -11.90
C VAL A 44 4.91 6.56 -11.30
N GLY A 45 5.07 6.66 -9.98
CA GLY A 45 6.08 6.11 -9.10
C GLY A 45 6.71 4.80 -9.58
N GLU A 46 8.03 4.81 -9.69
CA GLU A 46 8.82 3.60 -9.52
C GLU A 46 8.26 2.88 -8.30
N ASN A 47 7.86 1.62 -8.45
CA ASN A 47 7.47 0.75 -7.34
C ASN A 47 8.64 0.70 -6.34
N THR A 48 8.66 1.64 -5.40
CA THR A 48 9.74 1.73 -4.42
C THR A 48 9.51 0.63 -3.40
N PHE A 49 10.40 -0.36 -3.42
CA PHE A 49 10.42 -1.43 -2.43
C PHE A 49 11.35 -1.07 -1.29
N ILE A 50 10.89 -1.33 -0.06
CA ILE A 50 11.69 -1.17 1.16
C ILE A 50 11.94 -2.55 1.73
N ILE A 51 13.20 -2.92 1.86
CA ILE A 51 13.62 -4.17 2.50
C ILE A 51 13.46 -3.97 4.00
N LEU A 52 12.71 -4.88 4.64
CA LEU A 52 12.53 -4.87 6.08
C LEU A 52 13.70 -5.55 6.79
N PRO A 53 14.07 -5.09 8.01
CA PRO A 53 14.97 -5.84 8.87
C PRO A 53 14.48 -7.26 9.10
N GLN A 54 15.39 -8.21 9.24
CA GLN A 54 14.99 -9.60 9.54
C GLN A 54 14.30 -9.65 10.91
N PRO A 55 13.18 -10.39 11.04
CA PRO A 55 12.47 -10.49 12.30
C PRO A 55 13.27 -11.30 13.33
N ASP A 56 13.20 -10.90 14.58
CA ASP A 56 13.70 -11.68 15.70
C ASP A 56 12.80 -12.91 15.89
N LYS A 57 13.42 -14.07 16.06
CA LYS A 57 12.73 -15.36 16.27
C LYS A 57 12.69 -15.78 17.72
N THR A 58 13.32 -15.03 18.59
CA THR A 58 13.35 -15.19 20.05
C THR A 58 12.98 -13.87 20.69
N GLY A 59 12.36 -13.91 21.85
CA GLY A 59 11.95 -12.73 22.62
C GLY A 59 12.13 -12.98 24.10
N GLU A 60 12.07 -11.91 24.90
CA GLU A 60 12.20 -11.97 26.37
C GLU A 60 10.84 -12.21 27.04
N THR A 61 9.74 -11.74 26.43
CA THR A 61 8.38 -11.92 26.97
C THR A 61 7.86 -13.32 26.67
N SER A 62 7.43 -14.06 27.68
CA SER A 62 6.79 -15.36 27.47
C SER A 62 5.41 -15.22 26.81
N ILE A 63 4.94 -16.28 26.18
CA ILE A 63 3.59 -16.26 25.57
C ILE A 63 2.51 -16.12 26.66
N GLU A 64 2.71 -16.70 27.83
CA GLU A 64 1.81 -16.60 28.96
C GLU A 64 1.73 -15.17 29.50
N GLU A 65 2.85 -14.48 29.60
CA GLU A 65 2.91 -13.07 29.97
C GLU A 65 2.20 -12.19 28.94
N ALA A 66 2.46 -12.43 27.66
CA ALA A 66 1.78 -11.70 26.59
C ALA A 66 0.26 -11.90 26.62
N PHE A 67 -0.24 -13.11 26.91
CA PHE A 67 -1.67 -13.38 27.13
C PHE A 67 -2.22 -12.64 28.33
N LEU A 68 -1.49 -12.70 29.46
CA LEU A 68 -1.91 -12.09 30.72
C LEU A 68 -2.04 -10.57 30.60
N GLU A 69 -1.13 -9.91 29.90
CA GLU A 69 -1.03 -8.46 29.84
C GLU A 69 -1.69 -7.81 28.62
N ARG A 70 -1.98 -8.57 27.56
CA ARG A 70 -2.62 -8.01 26.36
C ARG A 70 -3.92 -7.30 26.69
N ARG A 71 -4.03 -6.04 26.30
CA ARG A 71 -5.26 -5.20 26.39
C ARG A 71 -5.49 -4.51 25.05
N SER A 72 -6.74 -4.13 24.81
CA SER A 72 -7.11 -3.19 23.72
C SER A 72 -6.73 -1.78 24.16
N VAL A 73 -5.75 -1.19 23.48
CA VAL A 73 -5.18 0.13 23.77
C VAL A 73 -5.65 1.12 22.71
N ARG A 74 -6.09 2.30 23.16
CA ARG A 74 -6.63 3.38 22.32
C ARG A 74 -5.98 4.74 22.61
N GLU A 75 -4.96 4.77 23.45
CA GLU A 75 -4.17 5.94 23.76
C GLU A 75 -2.72 5.66 23.44
N TYR A 76 -2.10 6.52 22.65
CA TYR A 76 -0.76 6.32 22.13
C TYR A 76 0.09 7.55 22.42
N LYS A 77 1.35 7.32 22.78
CA LYS A 77 2.35 8.40 22.82
C LYS A 77 2.64 8.87 21.39
N ASP A 78 2.81 10.16 21.18
CA ASP A 78 3.22 10.72 19.88
C ASP A 78 4.70 10.44 19.59
N GLN A 79 5.03 9.16 19.46
CA GLN A 79 6.37 8.65 19.23
C GLN A 79 6.40 7.81 17.96
N ALA A 80 7.41 8.04 17.10
CA ALA A 80 7.65 7.22 15.92
C ALA A 80 7.92 5.77 16.30
N LEU A 81 7.48 4.83 15.45
CA LEU A 81 7.92 3.44 15.54
C LEU A 81 9.18 3.21 14.72
N SER A 82 10.07 2.37 15.23
CA SER A 82 11.25 1.94 14.48
C SER A 82 10.86 1.01 13.33
N LEU A 83 11.68 1.01 12.27
CA LEU A 83 11.49 0.07 11.16
C LEU A 83 11.61 -1.40 11.65
N LYS A 84 12.36 -1.64 12.71
CA LYS A 84 12.50 -2.96 13.35
C LYS A 84 11.19 -3.39 14.02
N ASP A 85 10.54 -2.52 14.80
CA ASP A 85 9.23 -2.81 15.41
C ASP A 85 8.18 -3.11 14.33
N ILE A 86 8.14 -2.27 13.27
CA ILE A 86 7.24 -2.43 12.13
C ILE A 86 7.46 -3.78 11.44
N SER A 87 8.71 -4.14 11.17
CA SER A 87 9.08 -5.42 10.57
C SER A 87 8.58 -6.60 11.39
N GLN A 88 8.79 -6.54 12.71
CA GLN A 88 8.39 -7.59 13.63
C GLN A 88 6.86 -7.76 13.67
N ILE A 89 6.11 -6.65 13.68
CA ILE A 89 4.64 -6.65 13.66
C ILE A 89 4.12 -7.28 12.36
N LEU A 90 4.65 -6.86 11.21
CA LEU A 90 4.25 -7.37 9.89
C LEU A 90 4.55 -8.87 9.77
N TRP A 91 5.73 -9.29 10.25
CA TRP A 91 6.10 -10.70 10.29
C TRP A 91 5.15 -11.50 11.20
N SER A 92 4.78 -10.99 12.36
CA SER A 92 3.86 -11.67 13.27
C SER A 92 2.49 -11.91 12.63
N ALA A 93 2.02 -10.97 11.77
CA ALA A 93 0.75 -11.10 11.08
C ALA A 93 0.76 -12.21 10.01
N GLN A 94 1.76 -12.17 9.08
CA GLN A 94 1.74 -13.00 7.87
C GLN A 94 3.15 -13.43 7.40
N GLY A 95 4.18 -13.32 8.26
CA GLY A 95 5.55 -13.67 7.90
C GLY A 95 5.73 -15.15 7.59
N ILE A 96 6.65 -15.48 6.69
CA ILE A 96 6.99 -16.86 6.33
C ILE A 96 7.90 -17.47 7.40
N THR A 97 7.55 -18.67 7.85
CA THR A 97 8.25 -19.41 8.91
C THR A 97 8.79 -20.75 8.45
N ALA A 98 8.38 -21.22 7.28
CA ALA A 98 8.78 -22.54 6.77
C ALA A 98 9.17 -22.48 5.29
N PRO A 99 10.13 -23.31 4.82
CA PRO A 99 10.61 -23.30 3.42
C PRO A 99 9.52 -23.57 2.37
N TRP A 100 8.46 -24.30 2.78
CA TRP A 100 7.30 -24.57 1.90
C TRP A 100 6.29 -23.42 1.85
N GLY A 101 6.58 -22.27 2.49
CA GLY A 101 5.72 -21.08 2.48
C GLY A 101 4.75 -20.98 3.66
N GLY A 102 4.88 -21.84 4.70
CA GLY A 102 4.08 -21.74 5.92
C GLY A 102 4.29 -20.38 6.59
N ARG A 103 3.20 -19.79 7.09
CA ARG A 103 3.19 -18.46 7.71
C ARG A 103 3.00 -18.54 9.23
N THR A 104 3.19 -17.42 9.89
CA THR A 104 2.93 -17.25 11.34
C THR A 104 1.48 -17.51 11.72
N ALA A 105 0.52 -17.11 10.87
CA ALA A 105 -0.88 -17.44 11.02
C ALA A 105 -1.22 -18.70 10.21
N PRO A 106 -1.97 -19.68 10.77
CA PRO A 106 -2.42 -20.85 10.03
C PRO A 106 -3.48 -20.47 9.01
N SER A 107 -3.44 -21.06 7.81
CA SER A 107 -4.39 -20.83 6.73
C SER A 107 -5.04 -22.14 6.26
N ALA A 108 -6.34 -22.13 6.04
CA ALA A 108 -7.09 -23.28 5.53
C ALA A 108 -6.51 -23.72 4.17
N GLY A 109 -5.97 -24.95 4.12
CA GLY A 109 -5.34 -25.50 2.92
C GLY A 109 -4.10 -24.77 2.44
N ALA A 110 -3.47 -23.96 3.28
CA ALA A 110 -2.32 -23.10 2.98
C ALA A 110 -2.60 -22.16 1.78
N LEU A 111 -3.80 -21.60 1.71
CA LEU A 111 -4.25 -20.76 0.59
C LEU A 111 -3.96 -19.27 0.78
N TYR A 112 -3.72 -18.84 2.02
CA TYR A 112 -3.26 -17.51 2.40
C TYR A 112 -4.02 -16.37 1.72
N PRO A 113 -5.33 -16.22 1.98
CA PRO A 113 -6.17 -15.20 1.36
C PRO A 113 -5.87 -13.78 1.85
N LEU A 114 -5.17 -13.62 2.99
CA LEU A 114 -4.95 -12.33 3.62
C LEU A 114 -3.85 -11.53 2.94
N GLU A 115 -4.11 -10.22 2.80
CA GLU A 115 -3.14 -9.18 2.47
C GLU A 115 -2.99 -8.23 3.67
N VAL A 116 -1.84 -7.58 3.79
CA VAL A 116 -1.54 -6.69 4.91
C VAL A 116 -1.02 -5.35 4.38
N TYR A 117 -1.68 -4.27 4.78
CA TYR A 117 -1.28 -2.90 4.47
C TYR A 117 -0.82 -2.21 5.75
N LEU A 118 0.19 -1.37 5.61
CA LEU A 118 0.70 -0.49 6.65
C LEU A 118 0.48 0.95 6.23
N ILE A 119 -0.32 1.68 7.00
CA ILE A 119 -0.50 3.13 6.85
C ILE A 119 0.43 3.79 7.84
N VAL A 120 1.38 4.55 7.34
CA VAL A 120 2.40 5.23 8.14
C VAL A 120 2.05 6.71 8.24
N ARG A 121 1.87 7.20 9.46
CA ARG A 121 1.85 8.62 9.80
C ARG A 121 3.22 9.07 10.29
N LYS A 122 3.84 8.29 11.19
CA LYS A 122 5.10 8.65 11.85
C LYS A 122 5.94 7.41 12.16
N ALA A 123 7.03 7.21 11.43
CA ALA A 123 7.96 6.11 11.66
C ALA A 123 9.39 6.56 11.41
N GLU A 124 10.36 5.86 12.02
CA GLU A 124 11.76 6.02 11.70
C GLU A 124 12.04 5.35 10.35
N ASP A 125 12.79 6.01 9.49
CA ASP A 125 13.21 5.51 8.17
C ASP A 125 12.08 5.17 7.16
N LEU A 126 10.81 5.52 7.47
CA LEU A 126 9.70 5.43 6.54
C LEU A 126 9.00 6.78 6.41
N LYS A 127 8.73 7.18 5.17
CA LYS A 127 7.90 8.35 4.88
C LYS A 127 6.42 8.04 5.18
N PRO A 128 5.61 9.07 5.51
CA PRO A 128 4.15 8.92 5.53
C PRO A 128 3.63 8.42 4.19
N ALA A 129 2.99 7.26 4.20
CA ALA A 129 2.51 6.58 2.99
C ALA A 129 1.67 5.36 3.37
N VAL A 130 1.03 4.76 2.37
CA VAL A 130 0.45 3.42 2.43
C VAL A 130 1.41 2.44 1.79
N TYR A 131 1.72 1.40 2.52
CA TYR A 131 2.58 0.32 2.07
C TYR A 131 1.83 -1.01 2.07
N HIS A 132 2.07 -1.85 1.07
CA HIS A 132 1.62 -3.24 1.02
C HIS A 132 2.77 -4.15 1.46
N TYR A 133 2.54 -5.02 2.42
CA TYR A 133 3.53 -6.00 2.89
C TYR A 133 3.59 -7.20 1.97
N LEU A 134 4.79 -7.57 1.55
CA LEU A 134 5.09 -8.71 0.69
C LEU A 134 5.79 -9.79 1.53
N PRO A 135 5.07 -10.78 2.06
CA PRO A 135 5.63 -11.76 3.01
C PRO A 135 6.77 -12.59 2.42
N LYS A 136 6.70 -12.93 1.13
CA LYS A 136 7.68 -13.80 0.47
C LYS A 136 9.07 -13.17 0.42
N GLU A 137 9.12 -11.88 0.15
CA GLU A 137 10.37 -11.12 0.04
C GLU A 137 10.70 -10.38 1.34
N HIS A 138 9.81 -10.39 2.32
CA HIS A 138 9.86 -9.59 3.55
C HIS A 138 10.14 -8.12 3.26
N LYS A 139 9.28 -7.51 2.41
CA LYS A 139 9.42 -6.14 1.90
C LYS A 139 8.11 -5.37 2.01
N LEU A 140 8.22 -4.05 1.96
CA LEU A 140 7.11 -3.15 1.74
C LEU A 140 7.14 -2.63 0.30
N ARG A 141 5.99 -2.59 -0.35
CA ARG A 141 5.77 -1.90 -1.62
C ARG A 141 4.96 -0.63 -1.35
N ASN A 142 5.47 0.53 -1.76
CA ASN A 142 4.71 1.78 -1.68
C ASN A 142 3.51 1.72 -2.63
N ILE A 143 2.32 2.03 -2.11
CA ILE A 143 1.05 2.03 -2.85
C ILE A 143 0.54 3.44 -3.06
N LEU A 144 0.66 4.29 -2.02
CA LEU A 144 0.15 5.66 -2.04
C LEU A 144 1.00 6.53 -1.13
N GLU A 145 1.52 7.63 -1.65
CA GLU A 145 2.30 8.59 -0.87
C GLU A 145 1.40 9.52 -0.04
N GLY A 146 1.94 9.98 1.08
CA GLY A 146 1.30 10.92 2.00
C GLY A 146 0.57 10.27 3.15
N ASP A 147 0.28 11.07 4.15
CA ASP A 147 -0.49 10.69 5.33
C ASP A 147 -1.99 10.66 5.01
N ILE A 148 -2.62 9.51 5.21
CA ILE A 148 -4.06 9.32 5.01
C ILE A 148 -4.80 9.08 6.33
N SER A 149 -4.17 9.32 7.48
CA SER A 149 -4.70 8.99 8.81
C SER A 149 -6.04 9.68 9.10
N ASP A 150 -6.22 10.93 8.66
CA ASP A 150 -7.51 11.64 8.80
C ASP A 150 -8.62 10.95 7.99
N LYS A 151 -8.35 10.56 6.74
CA LYS A 151 -9.33 9.84 5.91
C LYS A 151 -9.68 8.49 6.51
N LEU A 152 -8.67 7.77 7.01
CA LEU A 152 -8.87 6.48 7.66
C LEU A 152 -9.70 6.63 8.95
N THR A 153 -9.49 7.72 9.72
CA THR A 153 -10.29 8.04 10.91
C THR A 153 -11.76 8.24 10.55
N GLN A 154 -12.04 8.99 9.49
CA GLN A 154 -13.40 9.20 8.99
C GLN A 154 -14.07 7.89 8.57
N ALA A 155 -13.37 7.06 7.78
CA ALA A 155 -13.87 5.75 7.39
C ALA A 155 -14.07 4.79 8.57
N ALA A 156 -13.36 5.01 9.66
CA ALA A 156 -13.45 4.23 10.88
C ALA A 156 -14.31 4.94 11.95
N LEU A 157 -15.44 5.51 11.54
CA LEU A 157 -16.48 6.06 12.43
C LEU A 157 -15.96 7.16 13.37
N GLU A 158 -15.09 8.03 12.87
CA GLU A 158 -14.49 9.16 13.61
C GLU A 158 -13.72 8.77 14.88
N GLN A 159 -13.16 7.55 14.94
CA GLN A 159 -12.36 7.09 16.07
C GLN A 159 -10.99 7.77 16.06
N THR A 160 -10.83 8.88 16.79
CA THR A 160 -9.67 9.81 16.71
C THR A 160 -8.33 9.16 17.00
N PHE A 161 -8.27 8.14 17.85
CA PHE A 161 -7.03 7.43 18.17
C PHE A 161 -6.40 6.73 16.94
N ILE A 162 -7.12 6.57 15.83
CA ILE A 162 -6.56 6.06 14.58
C ILE A 162 -5.55 7.04 13.98
N LYS A 163 -5.88 8.33 13.95
CA LYS A 163 -4.95 9.37 13.49
C LYS A 163 -3.88 9.76 14.52
N GLU A 164 -4.09 9.42 15.77
CA GLU A 164 -3.10 9.63 16.84
C GLU A 164 -2.02 8.54 16.80
N ALA A 165 -2.36 7.34 16.37
CA ALA A 165 -1.41 6.24 16.22
C ALA A 165 -0.33 6.56 15.17
N PRO A 166 0.95 6.27 15.45
CA PRO A 166 2.04 6.46 14.50
C PRO A 166 1.90 5.59 13.26
N VAL A 167 1.31 4.41 13.38
CA VAL A 167 1.00 3.53 12.24
C VAL A 167 -0.34 2.84 12.43
N ASN A 168 -0.99 2.47 11.32
CA ASN A 168 -2.18 1.62 11.31
C ASN A 168 -1.93 0.41 10.41
N LEU A 169 -2.20 -0.78 10.91
CA LEU A 169 -2.18 -2.00 10.14
C LEU A 169 -3.60 -2.28 9.64
N VAL A 170 -3.76 -2.57 8.34
CA VAL A 170 -5.03 -3.01 7.78
C VAL A 170 -4.86 -4.41 7.23
N ILE A 171 -5.70 -5.33 7.68
CA ILE A 171 -5.77 -6.70 7.16
C ILE A 171 -6.95 -6.76 6.21
N THR A 172 -6.70 -7.18 4.98
CA THR A 172 -7.69 -7.41 3.93
C THR A 172 -7.68 -8.86 3.50
N ALA A 173 -8.63 -9.27 2.68
CA ALA A 173 -8.67 -10.63 2.15
C ALA A 173 -9.17 -10.70 0.72
N VAL A 174 -8.55 -11.57 -0.09
CA VAL A 174 -9.03 -12.06 -1.37
C VAL A 174 -9.75 -13.39 -1.14
N PHE A 175 -11.06 -13.32 -0.87
CA PHE A 175 -11.88 -14.48 -0.50
C PHE A 175 -11.83 -15.62 -1.54
N SER A 176 -11.75 -15.26 -2.82
CA SER A 176 -11.72 -16.21 -3.93
C SER A 176 -10.57 -17.21 -3.85
N ARG A 177 -9.44 -16.87 -3.19
CA ARG A 177 -8.33 -17.80 -2.96
C ARG A 177 -8.76 -19.01 -2.14
N THR A 178 -9.66 -18.83 -1.18
CA THR A 178 -10.12 -19.89 -0.28
C THR A 178 -11.45 -20.50 -0.74
N THR A 179 -12.39 -19.68 -1.25
CA THR A 179 -13.71 -20.15 -1.66
C THR A 179 -13.67 -21.00 -2.92
N LYS A 180 -12.69 -20.82 -3.82
CA LYS A 180 -12.47 -21.72 -4.97
C LYS A 180 -12.28 -23.18 -4.55
N LYS A 181 -11.71 -23.45 -3.37
CA LYS A 181 -11.50 -24.80 -2.85
C LYS A 181 -12.62 -25.28 -1.91
N TYR A 182 -13.15 -24.37 -1.08
CA TYR A 182 -14.05 -24.74 0.02
C TYR A 182 -15.49 -24.23 -0.14
N GLY A 183 -15.83 -23.62 -1.28
CA GLY A 183 -17.13 -23.00 -1.51
C GLY A 183 -17.47 -21.96 -0.46
N GLU A 184 -18.73 -21.78 -0.10
CA GLU A 184 -19.18 -20.81 0.93
C GLU A 184 -18.54 -21.03 2.28
N ARG A 185 -18.19 -22.28 2.63
CA ARG A 185 -17.48 -22.59 3.87
C ARG A 185 -16.15 -21.85 3.97
N GLY A 186 -15.52 -21.58 2.82
CA GLY A 186 -14.27 -20.81 2.72
C GLY A 186 -14.37 -19.42 3.33
N ILE A 187 -15.53 -18.77 3.27
CA ILE A 187 -15.76 -17.44 3.86
C ILE A 187 -15.44 -17.47 5.38
N ARG A 188 -15.97 -18.46 6.10
CA ARG A 188 -15.68 -18.59 7.53
C ARG A 188 -14.21 -18.84 7.82
N TYR A 189 -13.52 -19.60 6.96
CA TYR A 189 -12.11 -19.88 7.14
C TYR A 189 -11.26 -18.63 6.99
N VAL A 190 -11.62 -17.74 6.05
CA VAL A 190 -10.96 -16.44 5.88
C VAL A 190 -11.12 -15.57 7.13
N HIS A 191 -12.33 -15.46 7.68
CA HIS A 191 -12.56 -14.68 8.91
C HIS A 191 -11.82 -15.25 10.12
N MET A 192 -11.77 -16.60 10.26
CA MET A 192 -10.98 -17.25 11.30
C MET A 192 -9.49 -16.94 11.16
N GLU A 193 -8.95 -17.02 9.95
CA GLU A 193 -7.56 -16.69 9.66
C GLU A 193 -7.23 -15.22 9.98
N ALA A 194 -8.11 -14.29 9.64
CA ALA A 194 -7.96 -12.87 9.99
C ALA A 194 -7.87 -12.68 11.51
N GLY A 195 -8.72 -13.39 12.28
CA GLY A 195 -8.64 -13.40 13.74
C GLY A 195 -7.33 -13.96 14.28
N HIS A 196 -6.77 -15.02 13.68
CA HIS A 196 -5.47 -15.56 14.04
C HIS A 196 -4.35 -14.55 13.80
N ALA A 197 -4.33 -13.92 12.63
CA ALA A 197 -3.33 -12.91 12.28
C ALA A 197 -3.43 -11.69 13.21
N ALA A 198 -4.64 -11.19 13.47
CA ALA A 198 -4.85 -10.07 14.39
C ALA A 198 -4.41 -10.40 15.81
N GLN A 199 -4.67 -11.61 16.32
CA GLN A 199 -4.21 -12.04 17.65
C GLN A 199 -2.68 -12.10 17.71
N ASN A 200 -2.01 -12.58 16.65
CA ASN A 200 -0.54 -12.55 16.59
C ASN A 200 -0.01 -11.12 16.70
N VAL A 201 -0.64 -10.14 16.02
CA VAL A 201 -0.28 -8.72 16.12
C VAL A 201 -0.47 -8.20 17.54
N TYR A 202 -1.58 -8.54 18.21
CA TYR A 202 -1.80 -8.15 19.61
C TYR A 202 -0.70 -8.64 20.53
N LEU A 203 -0.34 -9.92 20.45
CA LEU A 203 0.69 -10.54 21.30
C LEU A 203 2.08 -9.97 21.00
N GLN A 204 2.37 -9.77 19.71
CA GLN A 204 3.65 -9.17 19.31
C GLN A 204 3.75 -7.70 19.75
N CYS A 205 2.68 -6.91 19.64
CA CYS A 205 2.66 -5.54 20.18
C CYS A 205 2.92 -5.54 21.69
N GLN A 206 2.29 -6.46 22.44
CA GLN A 206 2.52 -6.59 23.87
C GLN A 206 3.99 -6.86 24.18
N SER A 207 4.61 -7.81 23.47
CA SER A 207 6.03 -8.16 23.63
C SER A 207 6.99 -6.99 23.31
N LEU A 208 6.58 -6.06 22.42
CA LEU A 208 7.36 -4.88 22.04
C LEU A 208 7.07 -3.64 22.91
N GLY A 209 6.23 -3.76 23.94
CA GLY A 209 5.78 -2.61 24.75
C GLY A 209 4.88 -1.64 23.96
N LEU A 210 4.21 -2.14 22.92
CA LEU A 210 3.28 -1.41 22.09
C LEU A 210 1.83 -1.75 22.47
N GLY A 211 0.91 -0.84 22.09
CA GLY A 211 -0.52 -1.03 22.20
C GLY A 211 -1.19 -1.13 20.83
N THR A 212 -2.29 -1.87 20.76
CA THR A 212 -3.14 -1.95 19.57
C THR A 212 -4.58 -2.32 19.95
N VAL A 213 -5.51 -2.14 19.00
CA VAL A 213 -6.91 -2.57 19.10
C VAL A 213 -7.47 -2.81 17.70
N THR A 214 -8.36 -3.80 17.54
CA THR A 214 -9.18 -3.92 16.33
C THR A 214 -10.38 -2.99 16.44
N VAL A 215 -10.72 -2.31 15.34
CA VAL A 215 -11.79 -1.29 15.32
C VAL A 215 -12.83 -1.56 14.25
N ALA A 216 -14.03 -0.99 14.43
CA ALA A 216 -15.07 -0.99 13.43
C ALA A 216 -14.82 0.13 12.40
N PHE A 217 -15.23 -0.09 11.15
CA PHE A 217 -15.07 0.85 10.04
C PHE A 217 -16.11 0.58 8.94
N ASP A 218 -16.18 1.47 7.96
CA ASP A 218 -16.94 1.28 6.73
C ASP A 218 -16.06 0.58 5.69
N ASP A 219 -16.42 -0.63 5.30
CA ASP A 219 -15.67 -1.47 4.36
C ASP A 219 -15.47 -0.79 3.01
N LYS A 220 -16.50 -0.08 2.52
CA LYS A 220 -16.46 0.56 1.20
C LYS A 220 -15.52 1.76 1.20
N GLU A 221 -15.61 2.60 2.23
CA GLU A 221 -14.75 3.78 2.35
C GLU A 221 -13.28 3.36 2.50
N VAL A 222 -12.99 2.35 3.30
CA VAL A 222 -11.61 1.82 3.44
C VAL A 222 -11.10 1.25 2.11
N SER A 223 -11.94 0.52 1.37
CA SER A 223 -11.57 -0.03 0.05
C SER A 223 -11.21 1.09 -0.94
N ILE A 224 -11.98 2.18 -0.96
CA ILE A 224 -11.72 3.36 -1.82
C ILE A 224 -10.41 4.04 -1.42
N ILE A 225 -10.19 4.29 -0.14
CA ILE A 225 -9.01 4.99 0.39
C ILE A 225 -7.73 4.21 0.07
N LEU A 226 -7.75 2.89 0.24
CA LEU A 226 -6.61 2.00 -0.03
C LEU A 226 -6.49 1.60 -1.50
N LYS A 227 -7.45 1.99 -2.36
CA LYS A 227 -7.52 1.60 -3.78
C LYS A 227 -7.47 0.08 -3.95
N LEU A 228 -8.22 -0.65 -3.11
CA LEU A 228 -8.30 -2.10 -3.20
C LEU A 228 -8.95 -2.53 -4.50
N SER A 229 -8.62 -3.74 -4.97
CA SER A 229 -9.33 -4.36 -6.09
C SER A 229 -10.74 -4.78 -5.67
N GLU A 230 -11.65 -4.99 -6.63
CA GLU A 230 -13.02 -5.46 -6.36
C GLU A 230 -13.06 -6.85 -5.69
N GLU A 231 -12.00 -7.64 -5.82
CA GLU A 231 -11.89 -8.97 -5.20
C GLU A 231 -11.38 -8.92 -3.75
N GLU A 232 -10.95 -7.76 -3.29
CA GLU A 232 -10.28 -7.59 -2.00
C GLU A 232 -11.16 -6.83 -1.02
N THR A 233 -11.35 -7.37 0.17
CA THR A 233 -12.24 -6.82 1.21
C THR A 233 -11.45 -6.53 2.48
N PRO A 234 -11.55 -5.33 3.09
CA PRO A 234 -10.94 -5.03 4.37
C PRO A 234 -11.66 -5.81 5.51
N LEU A 235 -10.88 -6.31 6.47
CA LEU A 235 -11.38 -7.12 7.58
C LEU A 235 -11.05 -6.52 8.95
N TYR A 236 -9.86 -5.93 9.10
CA TYR A 236 -9.43 -5.28 10.33
C TYR A 236 -8.65 -4.00 10.06
N ILE A 237 -8.86 -3.00 10.88
CA ILE A 237 -7.94 -1.88 11.11
C ILE A 237 -7.40 -2.02 12.53
N MET A 238 -6.08 -1.91 12.68
CA MET A 238 -5.36 -2.03 13.95
C MET A 238 -4.39 -0.84 14.08
N PRO A 239 -4.79 0.25 14.74
CA PRO A 239 -3.85 1.32 15.10
C PRO A 239 -2.83 0.80 16.10
N ILE A 240 -1.56 1.18 15.94
CA ILE A 240 -0.44 0.67 16.74
C ILE A 240 0.46 1.83 17.15
N GLY A 241 0.84 1.88 18.42
CA GLY A 241 1.73 2.90 18.98
C GLY A 241 2.33 2.51 20.32
N LYS A 242 3.24 3.33 20.82
CA LYS A 242 3.77 3.20 22.19
C LYS A 242 2.66 3.55 23.20
N LYS A 243 2.51 2.74 24.24
CA LYS A 243 1.55 2.92 25.33
C LYS A 243 2.21 3.62 26.57
#